data_183df02cd76c516828e2c5a62025586e
#
_entry.id   183df02cd76c516828e2c5a62025586e
#
_cell.length_a   1.000
_cell.length_b   1.000
_cell.length_c   1.000
_cell.angle_alpha   90.00
_cell.angle_beta   90.00
_cell.angle_gamma   90.00
#
_symmetry.space_group_name_H-M   'P 1'
#
loop_
_entity.id
_entity.type
_entity.pdbx_description
1 polymer ?
#
loop_
_entity_poly.entity_id
_entity_poly.type
_entity_poly.pdbx_seq_one_letter_code
_entity_poly.pdbx_strand_id
1 'polypeptide(L)'
;MTGSAAAQFILVIPYFFWYCHDGATDMINEVLTVSALNSRIKDLLEASFELLWVEGEVSNLRRPASGHVYFTLKDDRSQIRSVVFRSPFASRAAFPNRRPVFELEEGMQVICRARVGVYSPRGEYQLIVESMEPKGIGALQLAFEQLKNRLEKEGLFAAAGKKRIPFLPERIGIVTSSTGAVIQDILTITGRRFPSAHILVAAVRVQGGEAPAEIIQAIDRMNAVGDVDVMILARGGGSPEDLAPFNDEGVARAIYRSRVPVISAVGHETDFTIADFVADLRAPTPSAAAELAVPIRRELVANLEDLHHRMFHLY
;
A
#
# COMPACT_ATOMS: atom_id res chain seq x y z
N MET A 1 -45.38 -3.28 -61.48
CA MET A 1 -44.96 -1.93 -61.27
C MET A 1 -44.44 -1.80 -59.81
N THR A 2 -43.21 -2.05 -59.55
CA THR A 2 -42.56 -1.71 -58.29
C THR A 2 -41.09 -1.93 -58.49
N GLY A 3 -40.39 -0.86 -58.63
CA GLY A 3 -38.89 -0.84 -58.72
C GLY A 3 -38.29 -0.91 -57.33
N SER A 4 -37.43 -1.93 -57.11
CA SER A 4 -36.57 -2.05 -55.98
C SER A 4 -35.23 -1.39 -56.29
N ALA A 5 -34.90 -0.33 -55.56
CA ALA A 5 -33.59 0.31 -55.62
C ALA A 5 -32.65 -0.40 -54.64
N ALA A 6 -31.70 -1.14 -55.17
CA ALA A 6 -30.58 -1.69 -54.40
C ALA A 6 -29.54 -0.59 -54.18
N ALA A 7 -29.33 -0.21 -52.89
CA ALA A 7 -28.25 0.67 -52.48
C ALA A 7 -26.93 -0.09 -52.51
N GLN A 8 -26.04 0.30 -53.41
CA GLN A 8 -24.64 -0.16 -53.43
C GLN A 8 -23.86 0.58 -52.35
N PHE A 9 -23.44 -0.13 -51.33
CA PHE A 9 -22.42 0.36 -50.37
C PHE A 9 -21.05 0.29 -51.03
N ILE A 10 -20.48 1.45 -51.33
CA ILE A 10 -19.08 1.56 -51.74
C ILE A 10 -18.23 1.54 -50.48
N LEU A 11 -17.51 0.45 -50.26
CA LEU A 11 -16.53 0.30 -49.21
C LEU A 11 -15.26 1.03 -49.67
N VAL A 12 -15.01 2.22 -49.13
CA VAL A 12 -13.74 2.95 -49.34
C VAL A 12 -12.72 2.37 -48.37
N ILE A 13 -11.82 1.53 -48.90
CA ILE A 13 -10.63 1.09 -48.18
C ILE A 13 -9.59 2.19 -48.30
N PRO A 14 -9.08 2.80 -47.22
CA PRO A 14 -7.96 3.72 -47.33
C PRO A 14 -6.70 2.94 -47.69
N TYR A 15 -6.15 3.23 -48.81
CA TYR A 15 -4.83 2.78 -49.22
C TYR A 15 -3.80 3.35 -48.24
N PHE A 16 -3.30 2.53 -47.34
CA PHE A 16 -2.10 2.81 -46.60
C PHE A 16 -0.91 2.71 -47.57
N PHE A 17 -0.36 3.84 -47.91
CA PHE A 17 0.88 3.92 -48.72
C PHE A 17 2.02 3.30 -47.90
N TRP A 18 2.34 2.08 -48.21
CA TRP A 18 3.54 1.43 -47.73
C TRP A 18 4.72 2.10 -48.47
N TYR A 19 5.38 3.00 -47.79
CA TYR A 19 6.68 3.49 -48.23
C TYR A 19 7.68 2.34 -48.03
N CYS A 20 7.85 1.51 -49.07
CA CYS A 20 8.99 0.63 -49.14
C CYS A 20 10.22 1.51 -49.33
N HIS A 21 11.02 1.63 -48.31
CA HIS A 21 12.37 2.13 -48.41
C HIS A 21 13.15 1.09 -49.23
N ASP A 22 13.60 1.48 -50.42
CA ASP A 22 14.49 0.71 -51.27
C ASP A 22 15.82 0.47 -50.54
N GLY A 23 15.93 -0.62 -49.82
CA GLY A 23 17.13 -1.03 -49.09
C GLY A 23 17.09 -2.49 -48.64
N ALA A 24 15.96 -3.19 -48.87
CA ALA A 24 15.77 -4.55 -48.34
C ALA A 24 16.11 -5.67 -49.36
N THR A 25 16.46 -5.36 -50.58
CA THR A 25 16.59 -6.37 -51.66
C THR A 25 18.00 -6.93 -51.87
N ASP A 26 19.02 -6.35 -51.23
CA ASP A 26 20.41 -6.82 -51.37
C ASP A 26 20.91 -7.78 -50.28
N MET A 27 20.02 -8.24 -49.37
CA MET A 27 20.42 -9.02 -48.20
C MET A 27 20.48 -10.54 -48.36
N ILE A 28 20.23 -11.06 -49.58
CA ILE A 28 20.05 -12.53 -49.76
C ILE A 28 21.36 -13.29 -49.93
N ASN A 29 22.50 -12.62 -50.15
CA ASN A 29 23.81 -13.27 -50.43
C ASN A 29 24.98 -12.82 -49.56
N GLU A 30 24.78 -12.02 -48.50
CA GLU A 30 25.88 -11.61 -47.63
C GLU A 30 26.06 -12.62 -46.46
N VAL A 31 27.23 -13.25 -46.38
CA VAL A 31 27.61 -14.11 -45.27
C VAL A 31 27.98 -13.23 -44.07
N LEU A 32 27.07 -13.14 -43.09
CA LEU A 32 27.33 -12.37 -41.90
C LEU A 32 28.07 -13.19 -40.84
N THR A 33 28.93 -12.55 -40.08
CA THR A 33 29.42 -13.13 -38.83
C THR A 33 28.31 -13.07 -37.77
N VAL A 34 28.39 -13.92 -36.74
CA VAL A 34 27.44 -13.91 -35.61
C VAL A 34 27.37 -12.51 -34.96
N SER A 35 28.51 -11.85 -34.80
CA SER A 35 28.58 -10.50 -34.23
C SER A 35 27.90 -9.47 -35.14
N ALA A 36 28.08 -9.55 -36.47
CA ALA A 36 27.41 -8.65 -37.39
C ALA A 36 25.89 -8.84 -37.40
N LEU A 37 25.42 -10.09 -37.32
CA LEU A 37 24.00 -10.40 -37.22
C LEU A 37 23.41 -9.86 -35.92
N ASN A 38 24.06 -10.12 -34.76
CA ASN A 38 23.61 -9.61 -33.48
C ASN A 38 23.58 -8.07 -33.43
N SER A 39 24.54 -7.40 -34.08
CA SER A 39 24.52 -5.93 -34.19
C SER A 39 23.32 -5.43 -34.99
N ARG A 40 23.02 -6.03 -36.15
CA ARG A 40 21.86 -5.66 -36.97
C ARG A 40 20.54 -5.89 -36.23
N ILE A 41 20.42 -7.03 -35.52
CA ILE A 41 19.23 -7.32 -34.68
C ILE A 41 19.08 -6.26 -33.58
N LYS A 42 20.20 -5.90 -32.92
CA LYS A 42 20.23 -4.86 -31.91
C LYS A 42 19.70 -3.54 -32.46
N ASP A 43 20.28 -3.08 -33.59
CA ASP A 43 19.93 -1.79 -34.19
C ASP A 43 18.43 -1.76 -34.58
N LEU A 44 17.92 -2.85 -35.14
CA LEU A 44 16.49 -2.99 -35.49
C LEU A 44 15.57 -2.96 -34.25
N LEU A 45 15.92 -3.69 -33.20
CA LEU A 45 15.11 -3.72 -32.01
C LEU A 45 15.13 -2.39 -31.25
N GLU A 46 16.31 -1.77 -31.11
CA GLU A 46 16.45 -0.49 -30.42
C GLU A 46 15.76 0.65 -31.21
N ALA A 47 15.76 0.62 -32.54
CA ALA A 47 15.00 1.57 -33.34
C ALA A 47 13.50 1.37 -33.35
N SER A 48 13.03 0.11 -33.18
CA SER A 48 11.61 -0.22 -33.21
C SER A 48 10.92 -0.07 -31.84
N PHE A 49 11.69 -0.17 -30.75
CA PHE A 49 11.21 -0.13 -29.38
C PHE A 49 11.97 0.90 -28.54
N GLU A 50 11.78 2.19 -28.86
CA GLU A 50 12.52 3.27 -28.20
C GLU A 50 12.22 3.34 -26.71
N LEU A 51 10.94 3.43 -26.32
CA LEU A 51 10.50 3.51 -24.92
C LEU A 51 9.08 2.99 -24.81
N LEU A 52 8.88 2.01 -23.95
CA LEU A 52 7.60 1.35 -23.80
C LEU A 52 7.29 1.06 -22.34
N TRP A 53 6.01 0.85 -22.06
CA TRP A 53 5.53 0.42 -20.76
C TRP A 53 5.25 -1.07 -20.81
N VAL A 54 5.84 -1.82 -19.88
CA VAL A 54 5.67 -3.27 -19.76
C VAL A 54 5.20 -3.60 -18.35
N GLU A 55 4.14 -4.35 -18.27
CA GLU A 55 3.59 -4.86 -17.03
C GLU A 55 3.99 -6.32 -16.84
N GLY A 56 4.25 -6.73 -15.59
CA GLY A 56 4.51 -8.11 -15.25
C GLY A 56 4.87 -8.32 -13.79
N GLU A 57 5.02 -9.59 -13.43
CA GLU A 57 5.46 -10.02 -12.10
C GLU A 57 6.98 -10.14 -12.05
N VAL A 58 7.58 -9.65 -10.98
CA VAL A 58 9.02 -9.75 -10.72
C VAL A 58 9.37 -11.16 -10.27
N SER A 59 10.36 -11.77 -10.91
CA SER A 59 10.92 -13.06 -10.49
C SER A 59 12.44 -13.10 -10.71
N ASN A 60 13.13 -14.05 -10.08
CA ASN A 60 14.58 -14.22 -10.15
C ASN A 60 15.38 -12.94 -9.82
N LEU A 61 14.95 -12.21 -8.81
CA LEU A 61 15.55 -10.96 -8.38
C LEU A 61 16.99 -11.17 -7.85
N ARG A 62 17.96 -10.44 -8.42
CA ARG A 62 19.37 -10.49 -8.01
C ARG A 62 19.95 -9.09 -7.89
N ARG A 63 20.67 -8.86 -6.78
CA ARG A 63 21.34 -7.59 -6.48
C ARG A 63 22.85 -7.84 -6.27
N PRO A 64 23.65 -7.96 -7.34
CA PRO A 64 25.07 -8.14 -7.22
C PRO A 64 25.73 -6.88 -6.62
N ALA A 65 26.96 -7.05 -6.11
CA ALA A 65 27.76 -5.97 -5.51
C ALA A 65 28.04 -4.78 -6.45
N SER A 66 27.89 -4.97 -7.76
CA SER A 66 27.98 -3.89 -8.77
C SER A 66 26.89 -2.82 -8.61
N GLY A 67 25.84 -3.11 -7.84
CA GLY A 67 24.72 -2.21 -7.60
C GLY A 67 23.69 -2.15 -8.74
N HIS A 68 23.84 -2.95 -9.79
CA HIS A 68 22.79 -3.19 -10.77
C HIS A 68 21.73 -4.12 -10.18
N VAL A 69 20.48 -3.98 -10.60
CA VAL A 69 19.40 -4.90 -10.21
C VAL A 69 19.00 -5.69 -11.44
N TYR A 70 19.08 -7.01 -11.35
CA TYR A 70 18.64 -7.94 -12.39
C TYR A 70 17.42 -8.69 -11.91
N PHE A 71 16.43 -8.82 -12.77
CA PHE A 71 15.23 -9.62 -12.50
C PHE A 71 14.63 -10.13 -13.81
N THR A 72 13.67 -11.01 -13.70
CA THR A 72 12.85 -11.46 -14.82
C THR A 72 11.48 -10.87 -14.65
N LEU A 73 10.97 -10.17 -15.65
CA LEU A 73 9.57 -9.75 -15.71
C LEU A 73 8.80 -10.84 -16.44
N LYS A 74 7.76 -11.39 -15.83
CA LYS A 74 6.95 -12.48 -16.40
C LYS A 74 5.47 -12.16 -16.36
N ASP A 75 4.73 -12.78 -17.25
CA ASP A 75 3.28 -12.93 -17.22
C ASP A 75 2.92 -14.43 -17.27
N ASP A 76 1.65 -14.74 -17.49
CA ASP A 76 1.15 -16.14 -17.53
C ASP A 76 1.73 -16.97 -18.70
N ARG A 77 2.34 -16.34 -19.72
CA ARG A 77 2.75 -16.98 -20.98
C ARG A 77 4.19 -16.74 -21.35
N SER A 78 4.78 -15.66 -20.87
CA SER A 78 6.08 -15.18 -21.34
C SER A 78 6.91 -14.58 -20.22
N GLN A 79 8.22 -14.52 -20.46
CA GLN A 79 9.15 -13.87 -19.54
C GLN A 79 10.25 -13.15 -20.31
N ILE A 80 10.74 -12.06 -19.73
CA ILE A 80 11.84 -11.28 -20.29
C ILE A 80 12.83 -10.88 -19.21
N ARG A 81 14.12 -11.00 -19.48
CA ARG A 81 15.16 -10.49 -18.58
C ARG A 81 15.12 -8.98 -18.52
N SER A 82 15.26 -8.44 -17.34
CA SER A 82 15.20 -7.01 -17.07
C SER A 82 16.37 -6.57 -16.22
N VAL A 83 16.90 -5.38 -16.50
CA VAL A 83 18.02 -4.79 -15.76
C VAL A 83 17.76 -3.34 -15.46
N VAL A 84 18.01 -2.96 -14.21
CA VAL A 84 18.13 -1.56 -13.77
C VAL A 84 19.60 -1.27 -13.56
N PHE A 85 20.18 -0.41 -14.39
CA PHE A 85 21.57 -0.01 -14.24
C PHE A 85 21.73 0.99 -13.11
N ARG A 86 22.72 0.77 -12.24
CA ARG A 86 23.14 1.77 -11.27
C ARG A 86 23.87 2.90 -12.01
N SER A 87 23.19 4.04 -12.19
CA SER A 87 23.83 5.28 -12.59
C SER A 87 23.75 6.27 -11.43
N PRO A 88 24.80 7.07 -11.14
CA PRO A 88 24.71 8.18 -10.18
C PRO A 88 23.60 9.17 -10.54
N PHE A 89 23.21 9.21 -11.82
CA PHE A 89 22.10 10.02 -12.33
C PHE A 89 20.78 9.23 -12.42
N ALA A 90 20.79 7.90 -12.55
CA ALA A 90 19.59 7.06 -12.65
C ALA A 90 18.86 6.93 -11.31
N SER A 91 19.56 7.01 -10.18
CA SER A 91 18.92 7.04 -8.86
C SER A 91 18.05 8.29 -8.66
N ARG A 92 18.31 9.37 -9.42
CA ARG A 92 17.48 10.59 -9.45
C ARG A 92 16.51 10.63 -10.62
N ALA A 93 16.85 10.03 -11.76
CA ALA A 93 16.02 10.04 -12.97
C ALA A 93 14.95 8.93 -12.96
N ALA A 94 15.27 7.76 -12.40
CA ALA A 94 14.28 6.69 -12.21
C ALA A 94 13.18 7.07 -11.19
N PHE A 95 13.48 8.04 -10.30
CA PHE A 95 12.54 8.53 -9.30
C PHE A 95 12.71 10.06 -9.15
N PRO A 96 12.25 10.87 -10.14
CA PRO A 96 12.59 12.30 -10.22
C PRO A 96 12.10 13.15 -9.04
N ASN A 97 11.24 12.65 -8.17
CA ASN A 97 10.69 13.43 -7.05
C ASN A 97 10.53 12.69 -5.72
N ARG A 98 11.01 11.43 -5.58
CA ARG A 98 10.84 10.67 -4.32
C ARG A 98 12.03 9.75 -4.08
N ARG A 99 12.39 9.53 -2.80
CA ARG A 99 13.13 8.34 -2.36
C ARG A 99 12.39 7.12 -2.91
N PRO A 100 13.06 6.00 -3.24
CA PRO A 100 12.34 4.80 -3.67
C PRO A 100 11.26 4.48 -2.63
N VAL A 101 10.01 4.64 -3.06
CA VAL A 101 8.83 4.51 -2.19
C VAL A 101 8.59 3.04 -1.85
N PHE A 102 9.23 2.13 -2.58
CA PHE A 102 9.11 0.69 -2.36
C PHE A 102 10.45 -0.02 -2.61
N GLU A 103 10.66 -1.09 -1.90
CA GLU A 103 11.73 -2.03 -2.19
C GLU A 103 11.19 -3.10 -3.15
N LEU A 104 11.93 -3.34 -4.24
CA LEU A 104 11.55 -4.35 -5.22
C LEU A 104 11.66 -5.74 -4.59
N GLU A 105 10.60 -6.51 -4.59
CA GLU A 105 10.53 -7.86 -4.04
C GLU A 105 10.09 -8.88 -5.09
N GLU A 106 10.43 -10.13 -4.85
CA GLU A 106 10.02 -11.25 -5.69
C GLU A 106 8.51 -11.48 -5.57
N GLY A 107 7.84 -11.72 -6.71
CA GLY A 107 6.38 -11.86 -6.77
C GLY A 107 5.61 -10.54 -6.92
N MET A 108 6.29 -9.41 -6.87
CA MET A 108 5.64 -8.09 -6.99
C MET A 108 5.16 -7.84 -8.41
N GLN A 109 3.92 -7.36 -8.57
CA GLN A 109 3.39 -6.87 -9.85
C GLN A 109 3.87 -5.44 -10.07
N VAL A 110 4.53 -5.17 -11.19
CA VAL A 110 5.08 -3.86 -11.51
C VAL A 110 4.75 -3.42 -12.93
N ILE A 111 4.73 -2.11 -13.14
CA ILE A 111 4.69 -1.47 -14.45
C ILE A 111 6.06 -0.81 -14.66
N CYS A 112 6.79 -1.27 -15.67
CA CYS A 112 8.12 -0.78 -15.98
C CYS A 112 8.10 0.09 -17.23
N ARG A 113 8.69 1.28 -17.15
CA ARG A 113 9.07 2.08 -18.32
C ARG A 113 10.47 1.67 -18.73
N ALA A 114 10.61 1.09 -19.92
CA ALA A 114 11.83 0.43 -20.33
C ALA A 114 12.10 0.57 -21.83
N ARG A 115 13.34 0.36 -22.21
CA ARG A 115 13.79 0.17 -23.61
C ARG A 115 14.15 -1.29 -23.85
N VAL A 116 13.94 -1.77 -25.06
CA VAL A 116 14.47 -3.07 -25.46
C VAL A 116 15.94 -2.88 -25.84
N GLY A 117 16.81 -3.69 -25.29
CA GLY A 117 18.22 -3.74 -25.63
C GLY A 117 18.67 -5.17 -25.91
N VAL A 118 19.75 -5.34 -26.63
CA VAL A 118 20.36 -6.65 -26.91
C VAL A 118 21.70 -6.76 -26.21
N TYR A 119 21.86 -7.80 -25.42
CA TYR A 119 23.14 -8.18 -24.86
C TYR A 119 23.96 -8.93 -25.91
N SER A 120 24.67 -8.16 -26.72
CA SER A 120 25.39 -8.64 -27.94
C SER A 120 26.28 -9.89 -27.75
N PRO A 121 27.01 -10.06 -26.61
CA PRO A 121 27.84 -11.25 -26.42
C PRO A 121 27.08 -12.58 -26.39
N ARG A 122 25.78 -12.57 -26.07
CA ARG A 122 24.92 -13.78 -26.02
C ARG A 122 23.77 -13.75 -27.02
N GLY A 123 23.55 -12.60 -27.70
CA GLY A 123 22.39 -12.44 -28.57
C GLY A 123 21.05 -12.45 -27.86
N GLU A 124 21.05 -12.18 -26.56
CA GLU A 124 19.82 -12.18 -25.73
C GLU A 124 19.22 -10.77 -25.68
N TYR A 125 17.93 -10.63 -25.95
CA TYR A 125 17.23 -9.38 -25.74
C TYR A 125 16.80 -9.24 -24.27
N GLN A 126 16.78 -8.00 -23.78
CA GLN A 126 16.45 -7.67 -22.38
C GLN A 126 15.76 -6.32 -22.29
N LEU A 127 15.05 -6.08 -21.23
CA LEU A 127 14.52 -4.76 -20.90
C LEU A 127 15.55 -3.97 -20.09
N ILE A 128 15.87 -2.78 -20.56
CA ILE A 128 16.64 -1.79 -19.80
C ILE A 128 15.62 -0.86 -19.15
N VAL A 129 15.39 -1.07 -17.86
CA VAL A 129 14.36 -0.36 -17.11
C VAL A 129 14.88 1.00 -16.66
N GLU A 130 14.15 2.06 -17.02
CA GLU A 130 14.43 3.45 -16.66
C GLU A 130 13.68 3.88 -15.40
N SER A 131 12.43 3.46 -15.28
CA SER A 131 11.60 3.67 -14.09
C SER A 131 10.63 2.52 -13.91
N MET A 132 10.17 2.32 -12.68
CA MET A 132 9.15 1.32 -12.38
C MET A 132 8.28 1.79 -11.22
N GLU A 133 7.05 1.30 -11.22
CA GLU A 133 6.10 1.50 -10.13
C GLU A 133 5.33 0.20 -9.88
N PRO A 134 4.98 -0.09 -8.62
CA PRO A 134 4.10 -1.21 -8.30
C PRO A 134 2.74 -1.02 -8.96
N LYS A 135 2.22 -2.10 -9.54
CA LYS A 135 0.88 -2.08 -10.16
C LYS A 135 -0.18 -1.84 -9.09
N GLY A 136 -1.01 -0.83 -9.29
CA GLY A 136 -2.12 -0.50 -8.39
C GLY A 136 -1.82 0.52 -7.31
N ILE A 137 -0.56 0.76 -6.92
CA ILE A 137 -0.23 1.75 -5.88
C ILE A 137 -0.68 3.16 -6.27
N GLY A 138 -0.49 3.58 -7.53
CA GLY A 138 -0.96 4.88 -7.99
C GLY A 138 -2.48 5.03 -7.91
N ALA A 139 -3.24 3.99 -8.24
CA ALA A 139 -4.69 3.98 -8.13
C ALA A 139 -5.17 3.98 -6.66
N LEU A 140 -4.53 3.19 -5.80
CA LEU A 140 -4.83 3.16 -4.36
C LEU A 140 -4.49 4.49 -3.70
N GLN A 141 -3.36 5.11 -4.04
CA GLN A 141 -2.99 6.42 -3.52
C GLN A 141 -3.98 7.51 -3.96
N LEU A 142 -4.37 7.51 -5.23
CA LEU A 142 -5.36 8.47 -5.73
C LEU A 142 -6.72 8.28 -5.05
N ALA A 143 -7.18 7.03 -4.89
CA ALA A 143 -8.41 6.71 -4.18
C ALA A 143 -8.36 7.15 -2.71
N PHE A 144 -7.22 6.93 -2.03
CA PHE A 144 -6.99 7.41 -0.67
C PHE A 144 -7.09 8.93 -0.57
N GLU A 145 -6.41 9.68 -1.44
CA GLU A 145 -6.44 11.15 -1.41
C GLU A 145 -7.84 11.68 -1.73
N GLN A 146 -8.55 11.09 -2.68
CA GLN A 146 -9.92 11.46 -3.00
C GLN A 146 -10.87 11.21 -1.82
N LEU A 147 -10.77 10.05 -1.17
CA LEU A 147 -11.57 9.72 0.00
C LEU A 147 -11.24 10.64 1.17
N LYS A 148 -9.97 10.85 1.46
CA LYS A 148 -9.50 11.76 2.50
C LYS A 148 -10.08 13.17 2.32
N ASN A 149 -9.93 13.75 1.13
CA ASN A 149 -10.43 15.10 0.84
C ASN A 149 -11.96 15.19 0.96
N ARG A 150 -12.69 14.13 0.61
CA ARG A 150 -14.15 14.08 0.76
C ARG A 150 -14.57 14.04 2.22
N LEU A 151 -14.00 13.13 3.03
CA LEU A 151 -14.32 12.99 4.44
C LEU A 151 -13.89 14.21 5.28
N GLU A 152 -12.79 14.86 4.89
CA GLU A 152 -12.34 16.11 5.50
C GLU A 152 -13.34 17.24 5.26
N LYS A 153 -13.85 17.39 4.02
CA LYS A 153 -14.90 18.36 3.69
C LYS A 153 -16.22 18.09 4.41
N GLU A 154 -16.53 16.83 4.67
CA GLU A 154 -17.68 16.42 5.48
C GLU A 154 -17.46 16.66 7.00
N GLY A 155 -16.23 17.02 7.41
CA GLY A 155 -15.91 17.33 8.81
C GLY A 155 -15.59 16.14 9.70
N LEU A 156 -15.41 14.92 9.15
CA LEU A 156 -15.16 13.72 9.96
C LEU A 156 -13.81 13.77 10.70
N PHE A 157 -12.89 14.63 10.28
CA PHE A 157 -11.56 14.79 10.91
C PHE A 157 -11.52 15.96 11.90
N ALA A 158 -12.63 16.70 12.05
CA ALA A 158 -12.67 17.90 12.87
C ALA A 158 -12.40 17.56 14.35
N ALA A 159 -11.45 18.28 14.95
CA ALA A 159 -11.08 18.11 16.36
C ALA A 159 -12.25 18.29 17.32
N ALA A 160 -13.23 19.11 16.97
CA ALA A 160 -14.43 19.35 17.77
C ALA A 160 -15.33 18.11 17.90
N GLY A 161 -15.26 17.17 16.95
CA GLY A 161 -16.02 15.92 16.97
C GLY A 161 -15.33 14.80 17.75
N LYS A 162 -14.07 14.96 18.12
CA LYS A 162 -13.27 13.92 18.78
C LYS A 162 -13.60 13.84 20.27
N LYS A 163 -13.85 12.62 20.72
CA LYS A 163 -14.15 12.29 22.12
C LYS A 163 -12.87 12.23 22.95
N ARG A 164 -12.99 12.60 24.21
CA ARG A 164 -11.87 12.45 25.15
C ARG A 164 -11.72 11.00 25.58
N ILE A 165 -10.49 10.51 25.59
CA ILE A 165 -10.18 9.20 26.18
C ILE A 165 -10.40 9.30 27.70
N PRO A 166 -11.15 8.38 28.33
CA PRO A 166 -11.37 8.39 29.75
C PRO A 166 -10.05 8.18 30.51
N PHE A 167 -9.87 8.92 31.60
CA PHE A 167 -8.65 8.82 32.40
C PHE A 167 -8.49 7.46 33.08
N LEU A 168 -9.63 6.86 33.53
CA LEU A 168 -9.64 5.61 34.28
C LEU A 168 -10.68 4.67 33.67
N PRO A 169 -10.40 4.02 32.53
CA PRO A 169 -11.33 3.08 31.93
C PRO A 169 -11.39 1.78 32.72
N GLU A 170 -12.59 1.29 32.95
CA GLU A 170 -12.82 -0.03 33.57
C GLU A 170 -12.86 -1.13 32.52
N ARG A 171 -13.41 -0.83 31.32
CA ARG A 171 -13.57 -1.79 30.23
C ARG A 171 -12.99 -1.27 28.91
N ILE A 172 -12.05 -2.02 28.38
CA ILE A 172 -11.33 -1.69 27.15
C ILE A 172 -11.73 -2.69 26.08
N GLY A 173 -12.32 -2.19 24.99
CA GLY A 173 -12.57 -2.98 23.79
C GLY A 173 -11.34 -3.04 22.91
N ILE A 174 -10.99 -4.21 22.39
CA ILE A 174 -9.89 -4.37 21.42
C ILE A 174 -10.46 -4.99 20.14
N VAL A 175 -10.32 -4.29 19.02
CA VAL A 175 -10.67 -4.78 17.69
C VAL A 175 -9.38 -5.07 16.94
N THR A 176 -9.04 -6.35 16.80
CA THR A 176 -7.81 -6.83 16.16
C THR A 176 -7.93 -8.30 15.74
N SER A 177 -6.89 -8.87 15.11
CA SER A 177 -6.87 -10.30 14.80
C SER A 177 -6.72 -11.15 16.07
N SER A 178 -7.35 -12.34 16.06
CA SER A 178 -7.26 -13.29 17.18
C SER A 178 -5.86 -13.90 17.37
N THR A 179 -5.07 -13.92 16.29
CA THR A 179 -3.74 -14.53 16.25
C THR A 179 -2.72 -13.46 15.88
N GLY A 180 -1.83 -13.10 16.77
CA GLY A 180 -0.78 -12.13 16.47
C GLY A 180 -0.12 -11.53 17.71
N ALA A 181 1.08 -10.96 17.51
CA ALA A 181 1.84 -10.29 18.55
C ALA A 181 1.07 -9.08 19.14
N VAL A 182 0.26 -8.41 18.30
CA VAL A 182 -0.48 -7.19 18.68
C VAL A 182 -1.35 -7.35 19.91
N ILE A 183 -2.17 -8.40 19.95
CA ILE A 183 -3.04 -8.64 21.10
C ILE A 183 -2.23 -8.97 22.36
N GLN A 184 -1.14 -9.72 22.23
CA GLN A 184 -0.26 -10.07 23.34
C GLN A 184 0.44 -8.83 23.89
N ASP A 185 0.89 -7.94 23.02
CA ASP A 185 1.51 -6.67 23.41
C ASP A 185 0.54 -5.80 24.21
N ILE A 186 -0.69 -5.61 23.69
CA ILE A 186 -1.72 -4.83 24.38
C ILE A 186 -2.06 -5.44 25.74
N LEU A 187 -2.29 -6.75 25.82
CA LEU A 187 -2.60 -7.46 27.06
C LEU A 187 -1.46 -7.34 28.07
N THR A 188 -0.23 -7.51 27.64
CA THR A 188 0.96 -7.44 28.51
C THR A 188 1.13 -6.03 29.08
N ILE A 189 0.98 -5.00 28.25
CA ILE A 189 1.14 -3.61 28.68
C ILE A 189 0.00 -3.21 29.61
N THR A 190 -1.24 -3.50 29.25
CA THR A 190 -2.41 -3.18 30.08
C THR A 190 -2.34 -3.90 31.41
N GLY A 191 -2.04 -5.21 31.43
CA GLY A 191 -1.90 -5.99 32.66
C GLY A 191 -0.78 -5.49 33.58
N ARG A 192 0.33 -5.00 33.03
CA ARG A 192 1.42 -4.41 33.82
C ARG A 192 1.08 -3.04 34.38
N ARG A 193 0.41 -2.17 33.58
CA ARG A 193 0.11 -0.78 33.98
C ARG A 193 -1.15 -0.66 34.83
N PHE A 194 -2.20 -1.37 34.44
CA PHE A 194 -3.51 -1.27 35.08
C PHE A 194 -4.25 -2.62 35.11
N PRO A 195 -3.84 -3.58 35.96
CA PRO A 195 -4.36 -4.95 36.00
C PRO A 195 -5.84 -5.06 36.36
N SER A 196 -6.46 -3.95 36.82
CA SER A 196 -7.90 -3.92 37.20
C SER A 196 -8.80 -3.70 35.97
N ALA A 197 -8.26 -3.36 34.79
CA ALA A 197 -9.08 -3.17 33.60
C ALA A 197 -9.59 -4.50 33.04
N HIS A 198 -10.85 -4.54 32.66
CA HIS A 198 -11.45 -5.64 31.94
C HIS A 198 -11.25 -5.46 30.44
N ILE A 199 -10.79 -6.50 29.76
CA ILE A 199 -10.51 -6.44 28.31
C ILE A 199 -11.54 -7.28 27.56
N LEU A 200 -12.23 -6.66 26.61
CA LEU A 200 -13.12 -7.31 25.66
C LEU A 200 -12.45 -7.35 24.28
N VAL A 201 -12.30 -8.54 23.71
CA VAL A 201 -11.67 -8.71 22.40
C VAL A 201 -12.73 -9.05 21.36
N ALA A 202 -12.82 -8.23 20.31
CA ALA A 202 -13.51 -8.58 19.09
C ALA A 202 -12.47 -9.04 18.06
N ALA A 203 -12.38 -10.33 17.86
CA ALA A 203 -11.50 -10.93 16.90
C ALA A 203 -12.06 -10.73 15.47
N VAL A 204 -11.29 -10.06 14.63
CA VAL A 204 -11.64 -9.74 13.23
C VAL A 204 -10.46 -9.99 12.31
N ARG A 205 -10.73 -10.14 11.01
CA ARG A 205 -9.68 -10.00 10.01
C ARG A 205 -9.24 -8.54 9.92
N VAL A 206 -7.95 -8.32 9.85
CA VAL A 206 -7.34 -6.98 9.77
C VAL A 206 -6.69 -6.73 8.40
N GLN A 207 -6.88 -7.64 7.46
CA GLN A 207 -6.41 -7.57 6.08
C GLN A 207 -7.33 -8.36 5.15
N GLY A 208 -7.26 -8.05 3.84
CA GLY A 208 -8.11 -8.68 2.82
C GLY A 208 -9.47 -8.01 2.66
N GLY A 209 -10.20 -8.40 1.61
CA GLY A 209 -11.42 -7.71 1.17
C GLY A 209 -12.62 -7.80 2.11
N GLU A 210 -12.66 -8.78 3.01
CA GLU A 210 -13.76 -8.95 3.97
C GLU A 210 -13.50 -8.25 5.31
N ALA A 211 -12.26 -7.80 5.55
CA ALA A 211 -11.88 -7.13 6.78
C ALA A 211 -12.69 -5.87 7.10
N PRO A 212 -13.01 -4.96 6.15
CA PRO A 212 -13.80 -3.78 6.45
C PRO A 212 -15.16 -4.10 7.08
N ALA A 213 -15.88 -5.10 6.53
CA ALA A 213 -17.19 -5.49 7.05
C ALA A 213 -17.12 -6.05 8.46
N GLU A 214 -16.10 -6.86 8.76
CA GLU A 214 -15.87 -7.41 10.11
C GLU A 214 -15.50 -6.32 11.12
N ILE A 215 -14.63 -5.38 10.74
CA ILE A 215 -14.24 -4.25 11.58
C ILE A 215 -15.46 -3.38 11.92
N ILE A 216 -16.29 -3.05 10.93
CA ILE A 216 -17.54 -2.28 11.13
C ILE A 216 -18.44 -2.99 12.12
N GLN A 217 -18.70 -4.29 11.91
CA GLN A 217 -19.53 -5.09 12.82
C GLN A 217 -18.95 -5.17 14.22
N ALA A 218 -17.63 -5.26 14.36
CA ALA A 218 -16.96 -5.29 15.66
C ALA A 218 -17.14 -3.96 16.41
N ILE A 219 -16.96 -2.83 15.74
CA ILE A 219 -17.19 -1.50 16.30
C ILE A 219 -18.66 -1.37 16.76
N ASP A 220 -19.60 -1.78 15.91
CA ASP A 220 -21.03 -1.70 16.24
C ASP A 220 -21.40 -2.61 17.44
N ARG A 221 -20.84 -3.84 17.50
CA ARG A 221 -21.02 -4.75 18.65
C ARG A 221 -20.46 -4.17 19.95
N MET A 222 -19.25 -3.59 19.92
CA MET A 222 -18.65 -2.93 21.09
C MET A 222 -19.51 -1.76 21.59
N ASN A 223 -20.10 -0.99 20.67
CA ASN A 223 -21.05 0.06 21.04
C ASN A 223 -22.37 -0.47 21.62
N ALA A 224 -22.82 -1.67 21.17
CA ALA A 224 -24.05 -2.29 21.63
C ALA A 224 -23.93 -2.93 23.02
N VAL A 225 -22.73 -3.40 23.41
CA VAL A 225 -22.46 -3.93 24.78
C VAL A 225 -22.70 -2.87 25.83
N GLY A 226 -22.49 -1.59 25.53
CA GLY A 226 -22.87 -0.45 26.37
C GLY A 226 -21.94 -0.13 27.54
N ASP A 227 -21.03 -1.03 27.87
CA ASP A 227 -20.14 -0.92 29.04
C ASP A 227 -18.66 -0.78 28.63
N VAL A 228 -18.35 -0.49 27.37
CA VAL A 228 -16.99 -0.25 26.90
C VAL A 228 -16.67 1.23 27.05
N ASP A 229 -15.59 1.55 27.76
CA ASP A 229 -15.19 2.93 28.04
C ASP A 229 -14.28 3.51 26.94
N VAL A 230 -13.43 2.66 26.35
CA VAL A 230 -12.52 3.03 25.26
C VAL A 230 -12.29 1.82 24.36
N MET A 231 -12.12 2.06 23.08
CA MET A 231 -11.87 1.03 22.08
C MET A 231 -10.49 1.24 21.43
N ILE A 232 -9.71 0.17 21.29
CA ILE A 232 -8.44 0.15 20.54
C ILE A 232 -8.69 -0.62 19.26
N LEU A 233 -8.55 0.06 18.11
CA LEU A 233 -8.52 -0.55 16.79
C LEU A 233 -7.05 -0.73 16.40
N ALA A 234 -6.58 -1.97 16.34
CA ALA A 234 -5.15 -2.24 16.19
C ALA A 234 -4.85 -3.27 15.11
N ARG A 235 -3.72 -3.06 14.43
CA ARG A 235 -3.12 -3.99 13.49
C ARG A 235 -1.61 -4.05 13.70
N GLY A 236 -1.02 -5.21 13.41
CA GLY A 236 0.43 -5.40 13.37
C GLY A 236 1.07 -4.85 12.10
N GLY A 237 2.38 -4.96 11.98
CA GLY A 237 3.11 -4.61 10.77
C GLY A 237 2.63 -5.40 9.55
N GLY A 238 2.91 -4.87 8.34
CA GLY A 238 2.58 -5.48 7.05
C GLY A 238 2.74 -4.45 5.93
N SER A 239 2.45 -4.85 4.71
CA SER A 239 2.59 -3.99 3.53
C SER A 239 1.53 -2.87 3.49
N PRO A 240 1.74 -1.79 2.70
CA PRO A 240 0.75 -0.74 2.50
C PRO A 240 -0.59 -1.25 1.97
N GLU A 241 -0.59 -2.31 1.16
CA GLU A 241 -1.80 -2.95 0.64
C GLU A 241 -2.64 -3.57 1.75
N ASP A 242 -2.00 -4.09 2.78
CA ASP A 242 -2.66 -4.63 3.96
C ASP A 242 -3.34 -3.55 4.83
N LEU A 243 -3.03 -2.27 4.64
CA LEU A 243 -3.69 -1.13 5.29
C LEU A 243 -4.99 -0.72 4.57
N ALA A 244 -5.27 -1.26 3.38
CA ALA A 244 -6.45 -0.93 2.59
C ALA A 244 -7.78 -1.03 3.37
N PRO A 245 -8.02 -2.04 4.24
CA PRO A 245 -9.24 -2.10 5.05
C PRO A 245 -9.49 -0.89 5.95
N PHE A 246 -8.43 -0.24 6.42
CA PHE A 246 -8.51 0.92 7.29
C PHE A 246 -8.61 2.25 6.51
N ASN A 247 -8.53 2.17 5.20
CA ASN A 247 -8.81 3.25 4.24
C ASN A 247 -10.22 3.11 3.64
N ASP A 248 -11.07 2.23 4.20
CA ASP A 248 -12.44 2.05 3.78
C ASP A 248 -13.37 3.12 4.38
N GLU A 249 -14.28 3.66 3.56
CA GLU A 249 -15.23 4.70 3.97
C GLU A 249 -16.20 4.21 5.05
N GLY A 250 -16.65 2.96 4.96
CA GLY A 250 -17.56 2.36 5.94
C GLY A 250 -16.91 2.23 7.31
N VAL A 251 -15.63 1.86 7.36
CA VAL A 251 -14.84 1.82 8.60
C VAL A 251 -14.67 3.23 9.18
N ALA A 252 -14.33 4.22 8.37
CA ALA A 252 -14.24 5.61 8.78
C ALA A 252 -15.55 6.10 9.40
N ARG A 253 -16.67 5.84 8.74
CA ARG A 253 -18.00 6.22 9.23
C ARG A 253 -18.40 5.44 10.49
N ALA A 254 -18.00 4.18 10.64
CA ALA A 254 -18.23 3.40 11.86
C ALA A 254 -17.46 3.97 13.05
N ILE A 255 -16.20 4.37 12.87
CA ILE A 255 -15.41 5.06 13.90
C ILE A 255 -16.06 6.39 14.28
N TYR A 256 -16.45 7.21 13.30
CA TYR A 256 -17.05 8.52 13.54
C TYR A 256 -18.37 8.43 14.34
N ARG A 257 -19.26 7.49 14.00
CA ARG A 257 -20.54 7.30 14.69
C ARG A 257 -20.42 6.55 16.02
N SER A 258 -19.25 5.97 16.34
CA SER A 258 -19.04 5.28 17.59
C SER A 258 -19.34 6.21 18.77
N ARG A 259 -20.06 5.72 19.77
CA ARG A 259 -20.26 6.42 21.06
C ARG A 259 -19.06 6.25 21.98
N VAL A 260 -18.41 5.09 21.87
CA VAL A 260 -17.18 4.76 22.58
C VAL A 260 -16.02 5.47 21.90
N PRO A 261 -15.15 6.19 22.63
CA PRO A 261 -13.94 6.78 22.05
C PRO A 261 -13.02 5.69 21.49
N VAL A 262 -12.44 5.97 20.30
CA VAL A 262 -11.62 5.02 19.54
C VAL A 262 -10.18 5.51 19.46
N ILE A 263 -9.24 4.66 19.88
CA ILE A 263 -7.81 4.82 19.65
C ILE A 263 -7.43 3.97 18.43
N SER A 264 -6.94 4.60 17.39
CA SER A 264 -6.37 3.90 16.23
C SER A 264 -4.88 3.63 16.42
N ALA A 265 -4.48 2.38 16.25
CA ALA A 265 -3.10 1.91 16.27
C ALA A 265 -2.82 0.99 15.07
N VAL A 266 -3.11 1.51 13.88
CA VAL A 266 -3.06 0.79 12.61
C VAL A 266 -1.83 1.16 11.82
N GLY A 267 -1.57 2.46 11.66
CA GLY A 267 -0.43 2.98 10.92
C GLY A 267 0.82 3.16 11.78
N HIS A 268 2.00 2.90 11.21
CA HIS A 268 3.29 3.26 11.81
C HIS A 268 3.50 4.78 11.75
N GLU A 269 4.63 5.28 12.28
CA GLU A 269 4.90 6.73 12.38
C GLU A 269 4.71 7.50 11.07
N THR A 270 5.05 6.89 9.93
CA THR A 270 5.00 7.50 8.60
C THR A 270 3.72 7.20 7.81
N ASP A 271 2.98 6.16 8.17
CA ASP A 271 1.87 5.64 7.39
C ASP A 271 0.54 5.97 8.05
N PHE A 272 -0.15 6.96 7.53
CA PHE A 272 -1.47 7.36 8.02
C PHE A 272 -2.58 6.69 7.24
N THR A 273 -3.55 6.13 7.94
CA THR A 273 -4.79 5.61 7.36
C THR A 273 -5.96 6.58 7.55
N ILE A 274 -7.04 6.39 6.80
CA ILE A 274 -8.28 7.14 7.02
C ILE A 274 -8.82 6.89 8.44
N ALA A 275 -8.71 5.66 8.95
CA ALA A 275 -9.08 5.34 10.34
C ALA A 275 -8.32 6.21 11.35
N ASP A 276 -7.02 6.48 11.13
CA ASP A 276 -6.20 7.33 12.01
C ASP A 276 -6.67 8.79 12.03
N PHE A 277 -7.12 9.31 10.88
CA PHE A 277 -7.65 10.67 10.81
C PHE A 277 -8.99 10.82 11.52
N VAL A 278 -9.86 9.81 11.43
CA VAL A 278 -11.20 9.83 12.03
C VAL A 278 -11.19 9.47 13.51
N ALA A 279 -10.29 8.59 13.95
CA ALA A 279 -10.21 8.15 15.36
C ALA A 279 -10.06 9.34 16.32
N ASP A 280 -10.55 9.16 17.53
CA ASP A 280 -10.48 10.16 18.60
C ASP A 280 -9.02 10.42 19.02
N LEU A 281 -8.22 9.36 19.02
CA LEU A 281 -6.77 9.43 19.26
C LEU A 281 -6.03 8.48 18.32
N ARG A 282 -4.88 8.90 17.83
CA ARG A 282 -3.95 8.06 17.10
C ARG A 282 -2.78 7.65 17.98
N ALA A 283 -2.43 6.37 17.92
CA ALA A 283 -1.21 5.82 18.51
C ALA A 283 -0.30 5.27 17.40
N PRO A 284 1.03 5.48 17.47
CA PRO A 284 1.97 5.01 16.44
C PRO A 284 2.16 3.50 16.45
N THR A 285 1.81 2.82 17.54
CA THR A 285 1.91 1.36 17.70
C THR A 285 0.79 0.84 18.59
N PRO A 286 0.45 -0.46 18.51
CA PRO A 286 -0.48 -1.10 19.44
C PRO A 286 -0.06 -0.98 20.90
N SER A 287 1.24 -1.05 21.16
CA SER A 287 1.84 -0.86 22.47
C SER A 287 1.57 0.54 23.02
N ALA A 288 1.81 1.56 22.20
CA ALA A 288 1.52 2.96 22.55
C ALA A 288 0.01 3.18 22.79
N ALA A 289 -0.87 2.53 22.01
CA ALA A 289 -2.31 2.61 22.23
C ALA A 289 -2.72 2.06 23.60
N ALA A 290 -2.14 0.93 24.02
CA ALA A 290 -2.37 0.37 25.34
C ALA A 290 -1.88 1.33 26.45
N GLU A 291 -0.73 2.00 26.24
CA GLU A 291 -0.23 2.99 27.19
C GLU A 291 -1.11 4.25 27.30
N LEU A 292 -1.64 4.70 26.16
CA LEU A 292 -2.54 5.86 26.13
C LEU A 292 -3.94 5.54 26.68
N ALA A 293 -4.36 4.26 26.58
CA ALA A 293 -5.65 3.82 27.07
C ALA A 293 -5.73 3.72 28.59
N VAL A 294 -4.62 3.41 29.29
CA VAL A 294 -4.64 3.19 30.74
C VAL A 294 -3.56 3.97 31.48
N PRO A 295 -3.87 4.47 32.69
CA PRO A 295 -2.88 5.09 33.56
C PRO A 295 -1.93 4.06 34.18
N ILE A 296 -0.90 4.52 34.86
CA ILE A 296 -0.01 3.67 35.66
C ILE A 296 -0.57 3.57 37.08
N ARG A 297 -1.09 2.41 37.46
CA ARG A 297 -1.70 2.18 38.79
C ARG A 297 -0.79 2.61 39.95
N ARG A 298 0.51 2.33 39.85
CA ARG A 298 1.48 2.69 40.89
C ARG A 298 1.55 4.20 41.11
N GLU A 299 1.50 5.00 40.05
CA GLU A 299 1.48 6.46 40.14
C GLU A 299 0.18 6.96 40.77
N LEU A 300 -0.97 6.34 40.43
CA LEU A 300 -2.24 6.70 41.02
C LEU A 300 -2.24 6.45 42.52
N VAL A 301 -1.71 5.30 42.96
CA VAL A 301 -1.63 4.97 44.41
C VAL A 301 -0.70 5.96 45.12
N ALA A 302 0.46 6.25 44.57
CA ALA A 302 1.41 7.22 45.15
C ALA A 302 0.78 8.63 45.27
N ASN A 303 0.05 9.08 44.26
CA ASN A 303 -0.64 10.37 44.29
C ASN A 303 -1.75 10.39 45.35
N LEU A 304 -2.48 9.28 45.53
CA LEU A 304 -3.51 9.16 46.59
C LEU A 304 -2.87 9.18 47.98
N GLU A 305 -1.75 8.51 48.19
CA GLU A 305 -1.00 8.50 49.44
C GLU A 305 -0.49 9.91 49.78
N ASP A 306 0.10 10.63 48.78
CA ASP A 306 0.54 12.02 48.95
C ASP A 306 -0.64 12.94 49.34
N LEU A 307 -1.76 12.85 48.63
CA LEU A 307 -2.96 13.62 48.96
C LEU A 307 -3.47 13.31 50.38
N HIS A 308 -3.47 12.04 50.78
CA HIS A 308 -3.85 11.62 52.09
C HIS A 308 -2.92 12.20 53.16
N HIS A 309 -1.60 12.11 53.00
CA HIS A 309 -0.63 12.73 53.91
C HIS A 309 -0.82 14.24 54.03
N ARG A 310 -1.01 14.94 52.92
CA ARG A 310 -1.25 16.40 52.93
C ARG A 310 -2.55 16.77 53.66
N MET A 311 -3.58 15.98 53.53
CA MET A 311 -4.83 16.22 54.28
C MET A 311 -4.64 16.07 55.82
N PHE A 312 -3.85 15.07 56.25
CA PHE A 312 -3.59 14.87 57.69
C PHE A 312 -2.60 15.84 58.28
N HIS A 313 -1.71 16.47 57.49
CA HIS A 313 -0.79 17.49 57.98
C HIS A 313 -1.33 18.92 57.92
N LEU A 314 -2.52 19.12 57.42
CA LEU A 314 -3.24 20.41 57.43
C LEU A 314 -4.17 20.58 58.66
N TYR A 315 -4.27 19.54 59.51
CA TYR A 315 -4.91 19.52 60.82
C TYR A 315 -3.86 19.33 61.91
#